data_09d9ce259ad0b5f157331d51846352c7
#
_entry.id   09d9ce259ad0b5f157331d51846352c7
#
_cell.length_a   1.000
_cell.length_b   1.000
_cell.length_c   1.000
_cell.angle_alpha   90.00
_cell.angle_beta   90.00
_cell.angle_gamma   90.00
#
_symmetry.space_group_name_H-M   'P 1'
#
loop_
_entity.id
_entity.type
_entity.pdbx_description
1 polymer ?
#
loop_
_entity_poly.entity_id
_entity_poly.type
_entity_poly.pdbx_seq_one_letter_code
_entity_poly.pdbx_strand_id
1 'polypeptide(L)'
;MKYSNEEKLSIITRYQQGESAIALSNELAIPRSTLYRWFNSFPTDSSGKPLKFSYQEYASLQRKVEKLQNIITILKSADCLVSAPLKERLHALEPFYGKYEVHTICEALDVDRGTFYNHILRSKRGNAWFDKRRQEYCQIIRDVFDEYRQVL
;
A
#
# COMPACT_ATOMS: atom_id res chain seq x y z
N MET A 1 -25.38 1.81 5.35
CA MET A 1 -25.54 3.23 5.78
C MET A 1 -26.94 3.68 5.39
N LYS A 2 -27.61 4.47 6.24
CA LYS A 2 -29.04 4.82 6.03
C LYS A 2 -29.26 5.97 5.02
N TYR A 3 -28.19 6.71 4.65
CA TYR A 3 -28.24 7.85 3.71
C TYR A 3 -27.04 7.84 2.78
N SER A 4 -27.29 8.04 1.48
CA SER A 4 -26.26 8.15 0.45
C SER A 4 -25.50 9.50 0.57
N ASN A 5 -24.35 9.61 -0.09
CA ASN A 5 -23.62 10.89 -0.11
C ASN A 5 -24.40 11.99 -0.85
N GLU A 6 -25.17 11.63 -1.87
CA GLU A 6 -26.01 12.58 -2.62
C GLU A 6 -27.14 13.15 -1.75
N GLU A 7 -27.81 12.30 -0.95
CA GLU A 7 -28.83 12.72 0.00
C GLU A 7 -28.26 13.66 1.06
N LYS A 8 -27.07 13.34 1.61
CA LYS A 8 -26.40 14.22 2.56
C LYS A 8 -26.05 15.57 1.96
N LEU A 9 -25.53 15.59 0.71
CA LEU A 9 -25.20 16.81 -0.01
C LEU A 9 -26.43 17.68 -0.26
N SER A 10 -27.57 17.11 -0.64
CA SER A 10 -28.80 17.85 -0.83
C SER A 10 -29.25 18.56 0.47
N ILE A 11 -29.16 17.86 1.60
CA ILE A 11 -29.49 18.40 2.93
C ILE A 11 -28.50 19.52 3.35
N ILE A 12 -27.20 19.34 3.08
CA ILE A 12 -26.18 20.36 3.35
C ILE A 12 -26.42 21.61 2.50
N THR A 13 -26.80 21.45 1.23
CA THR A 13 -27.10 22.57 0.34
C THR A 13 -28.32 23.35 0.84
N ARG A 14 -29.38 22.68 1.29
CA ARG A 14 -30.56 23.33 1.90
C ARG A 14 -30.19 24.15 3.14
N TYR A 15 -29.34 23.59 4.01
CA TYR A 15 -28.81 24.29 5.17
C TYR A 15 -28.04 25.56 4.79
N GLN A 16 -27.20 25.49 3.77
CA GLN A 16 -26.43 26.63 3.27
C GLN A 16 -27.30 27.69 2.58
N GLN A 17 -28.46 27.31 2.05
CA GLN A 17 -29.46 28.22 1.48
C GLN A 17 -30.27 28.95 2.58
N GLY A 18 -29.98 28.67 3.85
CA GLY A 18 -30.58 29.38 5.01
C GLY A 18 -31.66 28.60 5.75
N GLU A 19 -31.90 27.33 5.40
CA GLU A 19 -32.82 26.49 6.19
C GLU A 19 -32.19 26.18 7.57
N SER A 20 -32.99 26.23 8.63
CA SER A 20 -32.47 25.94 9.95
C SER A 20 -32.23 24.45 10.18
N ALA A 21 -31.17 24.08 10.90
CA ALA A 21 -30.91 22.69 11.28
C ALA A 21 -32.07 22.07 12.09
N ILE A 22 -32.87 22.90 12.78
CA ILE A 22 -34.04 22.46 13.52
C ILE A 22 -35.17 22.06 12.55
N ALA A 23 -35.42 22.87 11.53
CA ALA A 23 -36.45 22.58 10.53
C ALA A 23 -36.10 21.28 9.80
N LEU A 24 -34.84 21.14 9.30
CA LEU A 24 -34.34 19.94 8.65
C LEU A 24 -34.40 18.70 9.56
N SER A 25 -34.09 18.85 10.85
CA SER A 25 -34.18 17.77 11.83
C SER A 25 -35.60 17.26 12.01
N ASN A 26 -36.58 18.17 12.10
CA ASN A 26 -37.99 17.82 12.28
C ASN A 26 -38.59 17.19 11.01
N GLU A 27 -38.28 17.77 9.86
CA GLU A 27 -38.80 17.26 8.54
C GLU A 27 -38.26 15.88 8.21
N LEU A 28 -36.93 15.67 8.37
CA LEU A 28 -36.27 14.45 7.96
C LEU A 28 -36.18 13.39 9.07
N ALA A 29 -36.63 13.68 10.27
CA ALA A 29 -36.50 12.87 11.48
C ALA A 29 -35.04 12.43 11.74
N ILE A 30 -34.08 13.35 11.47
CA ILE A 30 -32.66 13.13 11.68
C ILE A 30 -32.20 13.95 12.90
N PRO A 31 -31.48 13.33 13.87
CA PRO A 31 -30.97 14.08 15.02
C PRO A 31 -30.05 15.25 14.59
N ARG A 32 -30.22 16.42 15.21
CA ARG A 32 -29.40 17.61 14.93
C ARG A 32 -27.90 17.35 15.00
N SER A 33 -27.45 16.54 15.96
CA SER A 33 -26.05 16.13 16.08
C SER A 33 -25.53 15.42 14.85
N THR A 34 -26.38 14.61 14.19
CA THR A 34 -26.05 13.94 12.94
C THR A 34 -25.95 14.93 11.79
N LEU A 35 -26.88 15.90 11.70
CA LEU A 35 -26.84 16.95 10.69
C LEU A 35 -25.55 17.79 10.81
N TYR A 36 -25.21 18.27 12.01
CA TYR A 36 -23.98 19.03 12.23
C TYR A 36 -22.73 18.22 11.91
N ARG A 37 -22.72 16.92 12.23
CA ARG A 37 -21.62 16.02 11.80
C ARG A 37 -21.49 15.96 10.29
N TRP A 38 -22.61 15.95 9.54
CA TRP A 38 -22.56 15.97 8.07
C TRP A 38 -22.10 17.33 7.54
N PHE A 39 -22.60 18.44 8.08
CA PHE A 39 -22.17 19.78 7.69
C PHE A 39 -20.65 19.95 7.83
N ASN A 40 -20.06 19.38 8.87
CA ASN A 40 -18.63 19.45 9.12
C ASN A 40 -17.82 18.37 8.36
N SER A 41 -18.47 17.37 7.73
CA SER A 41 -17.77 16.26 7.08
C SER A 41 -17.49 16.49 5.60
N PHE A 42 -18.10 17.50 4.99
CA PHE A 42 -17.90 17.85 3.59
C PHE A 42 -17.13 19.17 3.45
N PRO A 43 -16.03 19.19 2.68
CA PRO A 43 -15.32 20.42 2.38
C PRO A 43 -16.18 21.32 1.50
N THR A 44 -15.98 22.63 1.62
CA THR A 44 -16.62 23.66 0.79
C THR A 44 -15.61 24.22 -0.20
N ASP A 45 -16.08 24.64 -1.37
CA ASP A 45 -15.28 25.39 -2.34
C ASP A 45 -15.08 26.85 -1.88
N SER A 46 -14.37 27.65 -2.67
CA SER A 46 -14.17 29.07 -2.43
C SER A 46 -15.48 29.90 -2.44
N SER A 47 -16.57 29.35 -2.98
CA SER A 47 -17.90 29.93 -3.00
C SER A 47 -18.78 29.48 -1.82
N GLY A 48 -18.24 28.64 -0.92
CA GLY A 48 -18.97 28.08 0.21
C GLY A 48 -19.88 26.90 -0.15
N LYS A 49 -19.88 26.41 -1.40
CA LYS A 49 -20.69 25.25 -1.79
C LYS A 49 -20.02 23.95 -1.37
N PRO A 50 -20.78 22.94 -0.87
CA PRO A 50 -20.22 21.66 -0.48
C PRO A 50 -19.69 20.93 -1.72
N LEU A 51 -18.49 20.37 -1.59
CA LEU A 51 -17.92 19.51 -2.62
C LEU A 51 -18.63 18.15 -2.62
N LYS A 52 -18.66 17.49 -3.78
CA LYS A 52 -19.36 16.20 -3.98
C LYS A 52 -18.79 15.03 -3.18
N PHE A 53 -17.67 15.24 -2.47
CA PHE A 53 -16.99 14.21 -1.68
C PHE A 53 -16.66 14.70 -0.28
N SER A 54 -16.70 13.78 0.67
CA SER A 54 -16.38 14.06 2.07
C SER A 54 -14.88 14.19 2.31
N TYR A 55 -14.48 14.80 3.44
CA TYR A 55 -13.06 14.81 3.85
C TYR A 55 -12.44 13.43 3.93
N GLN A 56 -13.20 12.40 4.35
CA GLN A 56 -12.70 11.02 4.41
C GLN A 56 -12.41 10.46 3.00
N GLU A 57 -13.29 10.72 2.04
CA GLU A 57 -13.08 10.31 0.65
C GLU A 57 -11.89 11.05 0.05
N TYR A 58 -11.78 12.35 0.27
CA TYR A 58 -10.62 13.13 -0.17
C TYR A 58 -9.31 12.58 0.41
N ALA A 59 -9.24 12.36 1.71
CA ALA A 59 -8.06 11.79 2.36
C ALA A 59 -7.74 10.38 1.84
N SER A 60 -8.76 9.56 1.55
CA SER A 60 -8.55 8.22 0.99
C SER A 60 -7.99 8.27 -0.43
N LEU A 61 -8.50 9.19 -1.26
CA LEU A 61 -7.99 9.42 -2.62
C LEU A 61 -6.55 9.94 -2.59
N GLN A 62 -6.26 10.87 -1.70
CA GLN A 62 -4.91 11.41 -1.54
C GLN A 62 -3.90 10.32 -1.17
N ARG A 63 -4.24 9.43 -0.24
CA ARG A 63 -3.40 8.25 0.10
C ARG A 63 -3.21 7.31 -1.09
N LYS A 64 -4.26 7.09 -1.88
CA LYS A 64 -4.16 6.26 -3.10
C LYS A 64 -3.22 6.89 -4.13
N VAL A 65 -3.32 8.20 -4.34
CA VAL A 65 -2.44 8.94 -5.26
C VAL A 65 -1.00 8.85 -4.80
N GLU A 66 -0.72 9.10 -3.52
CA GLU A 66 0.61 8.98 -2.92
C GLU A 66 1.19 7.56 -3.08
N LYS A 67 0.38 6.54 -2.79
CA LYS A 67 0.78 5.15 -2.98
C LYS A 67 1.14 4.84 -4.43
N LEU A 68 0.31 5.27 -5.39
CA LEU A 68 0.57 5.07 -6.82
C LEU A 68 1.83 5.82 -7.29
N GLN A 69 2.06 7.02 -6.79
CA GLN A 69 3.28 7.79 -7.06
C GLN A 69 4.53 7.05 -6.53
N ASN A 70 4.44 6.48 -5.33
CA ASN A 70 5.52 5.66 -4.76
C ASN A 70 5.79 4.41 -5.60
N ILE A 71 4.74 3.70 -6.06
CA ILE A 71 4.88 2.55 -6.96
C ILE A 71 5.57 2.96 -8.26
N ILE A 72 5.16 4.06 -8.89
CA ILE A 72 5.78 4.57 -10.11
C ILE A 72 7.26 4.92 -9.88
N THR A 73 7.58 5.53 -8.74
CA THR A 73 8.96 5.87 -8.39
C THR A 73 9.82 4.62 -8.21
N ILE A 74 9.29 3.59 -7.53
CA ILE A 74 9.96 2.30 -7.35
C ILE A 74 10.19 1.65 -8.72
N LEU A 75 9.17 1.58 -9.58
CA LEU A 75 9.28 0.98 -10.92
C LEU A 75 10.30 1.69 -11.82
N LYS A 76 10.37 3.02 -11.74
CA LYS A 76 11.37 3.81 -12.51
C LYS A 76 12.80 3.63 -12.00
N SER A 77 12.97 3.35 -10.73
CA SER A 77 14.28 3.24 -10.07
C SER A 77 14.75 1.79 -9.93
N ALA A 78 13.84 0.82 -10.06
CA ALA A 78 14.16 -0.60 -10.08
C ALA A 78 14.55 -0.97 -11.51
N ASP A 79 15.83 -1.26 -11.75
CA ASP A 79 16.31 -1.78 -13.04
C ASP A 79 15.83 -3.23 -13.28
N CYS A 80 14.52 -3.46 -13.11
CA CYS A 80 13.92 -4.78 -13.19
C CYS A 80 12.50 -4.71 -13.73
N LEU A 81 12.16 -5.63 -14.62
CA LEU A 81 10.80 -5.79 -15.14
C LEU A 81 9.94 -6.62 -14.20
N VAL A 82 8.63 -6.36 -14.15
CA VAL A 82 7.65 -7.16 -13.39
C VAL A 82 7.63 -8.63 -13.88
N SER A 83 7.95 -8.87 -15.15
CA SER A 83 8.06 -10.20 -15.73
C SER A 83 9.40 -10.93 -15.48
N ALA A 84 10.36 -10.27 -14.82
CA ALA A 84 11.66 -10.87 -14.52
C ALA A 84 11.53 -12.01 -13.49
N PRO A 85 12.53 -12.91 -13.41
CA PRO A 85 12.55 -13.97 -12.42
C PRO A 85 12.43 -13.45 -11.01
N LEU A 86 11.73 -14.19 -10.12
CA LEU A 86 11.46 -13.78 -8.74
C LEU A 86 12.71 -13.33 -7.98
N LYS A 87 13.85 -14.00 -8.20
CA LYS A 87 15.12 -13.68 -7.55
C LYS A 87 15.61 -12.28 -7.90
N GLU A 88 15.51 -11.90 -9.15
CA GLU A 88 15.91 -10.57 -9.64
C GLU A 88 14.98 -9.49 -9.08
N ARG A 89 13.66 -9.72 -9.10
CA ARG A 89 12.66 -8.83 -8.51
C ARG A 89 12.91 -8.61 -7.01
N LEU A 90 13.25 -9.66 -6.27
CA LEU A 90 13.57 -9.56 -4.84
C LEU A 90 14.81 -8.69 -4.60
N HIS A 91 15.90 -8.90 -5.35
CA HIS A 91 17.10 -8.07 -5.24
C HIS A 91 16.86 -6.61 -5.62
N ALA A 92 16.08 -6.36 -6.67
CA ALA A 92 15.73 -5.01 -7.10
C ALA A 92 14.91 -4.25 -6.06
N LEU A 93 14.18 -4.95 -5.17
CA LEU A 93 13.38 -4.34 -4.10
C LEU A 93 14.16 -4.06 -2.81
N GLU A 94 15.32 -4.69 -2.59
CA GLU A 94 16.12 -4.50 -1.36
C GLU A 94 16.45 -3.04 -1.04
N PRO A 95 16.87 -2.18 -1.99
CA PRO A 95 17.23 -0.79 -1.72
C PRO A 95 16.08 0.09 -1.22
N PHE A 96 14.84 -0.35 -1.46
CA PHE A 96 13.63 0.38 -1.08
C PHE A 96 13.11 -0.02 0.31
N TYR A 97 13.64 -1.11 0.88
CA TYR A 97 13.26 -1.55 2.22
C TYR A 97 13.63 -0.50 3.28
N GLY A 98 12.66 -0.11 4.09
CA GLY A 98 12.80 0.96 5.09
C GLY A 98 12.57 2.38 4.56
N LYS A 99 12.48 2.58 3.23
CA LYS A 99 12.15 3.88 2.61
C LYS A 99 10.66 4.00 2.31
N TYR A 100 10.04 2.90 1.93
CA TYR A 100 8.62 2.81 1.60
C TYR A 100 7.96 1.68 2.38
N GLU A 101 6.63 1.70 2.46
CA GLU A 101 5.86 0.61 3.06
C GLU A 101 6.09 -0.70 2.28
N VAL A 102 6.30 -1.80 2.99
CA VAL A 102 6.56 -3.11 2.39
C VAL A 102 5.44 -3.55 1.44
N HIS A 103 4.18 -3.20 1.76
CA HIS A 103 3.06 -3.47 0.86
C HIS A 103 3.23 -2.77 -0.49
N THR A 104 3.62 -1.50 -0.49
CA THR A 104 3.84 -0.70 -1.71
C THR A 104 5.02 -1.22 -2.52
N ILE A 105 6.12 -1.61 -1.84
CA ILE A 105 7.30 -2.18 -2.47
C ILE A 105 6.96 -3.49 -3.19
N CYS A 106 6.28 -4.40 -2.50
CA CYS A 106 5.92 -5.71 -3.03
C CYS A 106 4.90 -5.61 -4.18
N GLU A 107 3.95 -4.68 -4.08
CA GLU A 107 2.95 -4.43 -5.13
C GLU A 107 3.59 -3.86 -6.40
N ALA A 108 4.66 -3.06 -6.29
CA ALA A 108 5.34 -2.48 -7.45
C ALA A 108 5.90 -3.54 -8.42
N LEU A 109 6.48 -4.62 -7.92
CA LEU A 109 7.04 -5.70 -8.75
C LEU A 109 6.28 -7.03 -8.63
N ASP A 110 5.04 -7.01 -8.15
CA ASP A 110 4.19 -8.20 -7.99
C ASP A 110 4.90 -9.34 -7.24
N VAL A 111 5.37 -9.04 -6.03
CA VAL A 111 6.05 -9.98 -5.14
C VAL A 111 5.21 -10.21 -3.89
N ASP A 112 5.07 -11.48 -3.47
CA ASP A 112 4.40 -11.77 -2.20
C ASP A 112 5.21 -11.24 -1.01
N ARG A 113 4.52 -10.61 -0.04
CA ARG A 113 5.14 -10.01 1.15
C ARG A 113 5.90 -11.04 2.01
N GLY A 114 5.33 -12.24 2.19
CA GLY A 114 5.99 -13.30 2.94
C GLY A 114 7.30 -13.72 2.29
N THR A 115 7.31 -13.84 0.96
CA THR A 115 8.51 -14.15 0.18
C THR A 115 9.56 -13.05 0.29
N PHE A 116 9.15 -11.78 0.22
CA PHE A 116 10.05 -10.64 0.40
C PHE A 116 10.64 -10.57 1.82
N TYR A 117 9.83 -10.75 2.87
CA TYR A 117 10.33 -10.79 4.24
C TYR A 117 11.31 -11.95 4.47
N ASN A 118 11.00 -13.14 3.94
CA ASN A 118 11.91 -14.28 4.02
C ASN A 118 13.24 -13.98 3.32
N HIS A 119 13.21 -13.31 2.17
CA HIS A 119 14.42 -12.91 1.45
C HIS A 119 15.26 -11.93 2.29
N ILE A 120 14.67 -10.84 2.80
CA ILE A 120 15.35 -9.85 3.64
C ILE A 120 15.91 -10.48 4.93
N LEU A 121 15.15 -11.35 5.60
CA LEU A 121 15.60 -12.00 6.82
C LEU A 121 16.74 -12.98 6.57
N ARG A 122 16.74 -13.67 5.43
CA ARG A 122 17.84 -14.57 5.04
C ARG A 122 19.11 -13.79 4.68
N SER A 123 18.99 -12.71 3.93
CA SER A 123 20.14 -11.87 3.57
C SER A 123 20.77 -11.19 4.79
N LYS A 124 19.94 -10.76 5.79
CA LYS A 124 20.45 -10.20 7.04
C LYS A 124 21.03 -11.23 8.01
N ARG A 125 20.53 -12.45 7.98
CA ARG A 125 21.03 -13.53 8.84
C ARG A 125 22.24 -14.21 8.25
N GLY A 126 22.99 -13.64 7.33
CA GLY A 126 24.17 -14.26 6.73
C GLY A 126 24.46 -15.58 7.42
N ASN A 127 23.91 -16.69 6.89
CA ASN A 127 23.95 -17.98 7.60
C ASN A 127 25.37 -18.56 7.40
N ALA A 128 26.35 -17.86 7.98
CA ALA A 128 27.77 -18.23 7.86
C ALA A 128 27.98 -19.73 8.19
N TRP A 129 27.15 -20.28 9.09
CA TRP A 129 27.16 -21.71 9.37
C TRP A 129 26.62 -22.57 8.20
N PHE A 130 25.53 -22.15 7.55
CA PHE A 130 24.97 -22.85 6.40
C PHE A 130 25.87 -22.74 5.17
N ASP A 131 26.45 -21.56 4.95
CA ASP A 131 27.37 -21.34 3.84
C ASP A 131 28.66 -22.12 4.03
N LYS A 132 29.21 -22.13 5.24
CA LYS A 132 30.37 -22.95 5.60
C LYS A 132 30.09 -24.45 5.37
N ARG A 133 28.98 -24.94 5.87
CA ARG A 133 28.59 -26.36 5.74
C ARG A 133 28.33 -26.75 4.29
N ARG A 134 27.72 -25.84 3.52
CA ARG A 134 27.52 -26.03 2.07
C ARG A 134 28.86 -26.09 1.32
N GLN A 135 29.80 -25.23 1.67
CA GLN A 135 31.15 -25.27 1.10
C GLN A 135 31.87 -26.58 1.44
N GLU A 136 31.80 -27.01 2.68
CA GLU A 136 32.37 -28.31 3.12
C GLU A 136 31.79 -29.49 2.31
N TYR A 137 30.47 -29.57 2.14
CA TYR A 137 29.86 -30.62 1.32
C TYR A 137 30.21 -30.52 -0.15
N CYS A 138 30.28 -29.32 -0.71
CA CYS A 138 30.71 -29.13 -2.09
C CYS A 138 32.17 -29.58 -2.31
N GLN A 139 33.03 -29.37 -1.31
CA GLN A 139 34.41 -29.84 -1.36
C GLN A 139 34.49 -31.36 -1.31
N ILE A 140 33.81 -32.00 -0.36
CA ILE A 140 33.75 -33.47 -0.26
C ILE A 140 33.25 -34.11 -1.56
N ILE A 141 32.20 -33.54 -2.17
CA ILE A 141 31.66 -34.05 -3.43
C ILE A 141 32.70 -33.92 -4.58
N ARG A 142 33.46 -32.83 -4.62
CA ARG A 142 34.52 -32.65 -5.62
C ARG A 142 35.64 -33.66 -5.40
N ASP A 143 36.11 -33.81 -4.18
CA ASP A 143 37.18 -34.72 -3.83
C ASP A 143 36.81 -36.18 -4.23
N VAL A 144 35.58 -36.61 -3.87
CA VAL A 144 35.06 -37.93 -4.28
C VAL A 144 34.97 -38.07 -5.79
N PHE A 145 34.48 -37.02 -6.49
CA PHE A 145 34.34 -37.03 -7.95
C PHE A 145 35.72 -37.12 -8.64
N ASP A 146 36.70 -36.39 -8.15
CA ASP A 146 38.07 -36.40 -8.69
C ASP A 146 38.77 -37.72 -8.41
N GLU A 147 38.54 -38.33 -7.23
CA GLU A 147 39.05 -39.68 -6.91
C GLU A 147 38.50 -40.77 -7.86
N TYR A 148 37.16 -40.74 -8.09
CA TYR A 148 36.53 -41.67 -9.02
C TYR A 148 36.93 -41.44 -10.49
N ARG A 149 37.24 -40.20 -10.87
CA ARG A 149 37.66 -39.88 -12.23
C ARG A 149 39.12 -40.31 -12.56
N GLN A 150 39.93 -40.50 -11.54
CA GLN A 150 41.30 -41.00 -11.69
C GLN A 150 41.37 -42.55 -11.83
N VAL A 151 40.26 -43.24 -11.56
CA VAL A 151 40.18 -44.72 -11.61
C VAL A 151 39.59 -45.24 -12.93
N LEU A 152 39.14 -44.35 -13.81
CA LEU A 152 38.69 -44.62 -15.17
C LEU A 152 39.76 -44.19 -16.19
#